data_03181a743d7c6559d33d35f4b1041e3f
#
_entry.id   03181a743d7c6559d33d35f4b1041e3f
#
_cell.length_a   1.000
_cell.length_b   1.000
_cell.length_c   1.000
_cell.angle_alpha   90.00
_cell.angle_beta   90.00
_cell.angle_gamma   90.00
#
_symmetry.space_group_name_H-M   'P 1'
#
loop_
_entity.id
_entity.type
_entity.pdbx_description
1 polymer ?
#
loop_
_entity_poly.entity_id
_entity_poly.type
_entity_poly.pdbx_seq_one_letter_code
_entity_poly.pdbx_strand_id
1 'polypeptide(L)'
;PGTNEIFGIHHMDFSLLKECRIFHLGYPPLLPRLIADDGHELEMLLSSVKGEGVITSLDLSLPDSEGNAGLANWPRILKRVLPSVDIFLPSIEEIVFMFRKSEYENWNGNILPNVTGNYLRKLASEILELGVAVTGFKLGVMGFYLQTTKDPQRLQVLESVIDIERWCDVNLWHPAFSVQVQGTTGAGDSAYGGFLTELLHGSSPHEALRIACAVGACNVEQSDAVSGILHRSETQARVEAGWATSSLKLPE
;
A
#
# COMPACT_ATOMS: atom_id res chain seq x y z
N PRO A 1 3.02 -12.36 -19.02
CA PRO A 1 2.33 -13.31 -19.89
C PRO A 1 1.87 -14.54 -19.10
N GLY A 2 1.01 -15.33 -19.67
CA GLY A 2 0.48 -16.52 -19.06
C GLY A 2 -0.80 -16.28 -18.27
N THR A 3 -0.92 -16.88 -17.08
CA THR A 3 -2.15 -16.82 -16.27
C THR A 3 -2.57 -15.40 -15.91
N ASN A 4 -1.62 -14.47 -15.74
CA ASN A 4 -1.92 -13.07 -15.44
C ASN A 4 -2.74 -12.39 -16.55
N GLU A 5 -2.54 -12.77 -17.82
CA GLU A 5 -3.25 -12.17 -18.96
C GLU A 5 -4.75 -12.49 -18.98
N ILE A 6 -5.11 -13.65 -18.44
CA ILE A 6 -6.50 -14.13 -18.44
C ILE A 6 -7.18 -14.02 -17.08
N PHE A 7 -6.42 -13.71 -16.01
CA PHE A 7 -6.99 -13.61 -14.67
C PHE A 7 -8.10 -12.56 -14.61
N GLY A 8 -9.23 -12.93 -14.06
CA GLY A 8 -10.40 -12.08 -13.88
C GLY A 8 -11.30 -12.58 -12.76
N ILE A 9 -12.37 -11.84 -12.47
CA ILE A 9 -13.29 -12.09 -11.36
C ILE A 9 -13.85 -13.52 -11.32
N HIS A 10 -14.05 -14.14 -12.49
CA HIS A 10 -14.60 -15.51 -12.59
C HIS A 10 -13.62 -16.60 -12.12
N HIS A 11 -12.36 -16.27 -11.87
CA HIS A 11 -11.38 -17.18 -11.27
C HIS A 11 -11.39 -17.13 -9.73
N MET A 12 -12.15 -16.20 -9.15
CA MET A 12 -12.24 -16.05 -7.70
C MET A 12 -13.26 -17.03 -7.12
N ASP A 13 -12.85 -17.75 -6.09
CA ASP A 13 -13.76 -18.50 -5.23
C ASP A 13 -14.23 -17.63 -4.07
N PHE A 14 -15.35 -16.95 -4.25
CA PHE A 14 -15.93 -16.06 -3.24
C PHE A 14 -16.38 -16.80 -1.98
N SER A 15 -16.52 -18.12 -1.99
CA SER A 15 -16.88 -18.89 -0.80
C SER A 15 -15.80 -18.83 0.28
N LEU A 16 -14.55 -18.62 -0.11
CA LEU A 16 -13.40 -18.48 0.80
C LEU A 16 -13.42 -17.16 1.59
N LEU A 17 -14.13 -16.13 1.10
CA LEU A 17 -14.19 -14.83 1.76
C LEU A 17 -14.80 -14.90 3.16
N LYS A 18 -15.69 -15.86 3.41
CA LYS A 18 -16.32 -16.06 4.73
C LYS A 18 -15.33 -16.38 5.85
N GLU A 19 -14.13 -16.84 5.49
CA GLU A 19 -13.05 -17.19 6.41
C GLU A 19 -11.98 -16.09 6.50
N CYS A 20 -12.15 -15.00 5.71
CA CYS A 20 -11.16 -13.93 5.60
C CYS A 20 -11.62 -12.66 6.33
N ARG A 21 -10.68 -11.97 6.97
CA ARG A 21 -10.90 -10.61 7.49
C ARG A 21 -10.46 -9.55 6.49
N ILE A 22 -9.39 -9.81 5.76
CA ILE A 22 -8.81 -8.89 4.77
C ILE A 22 -8.62 -9.66 3.46
N PHE A 23 -9.07 -9.08 2.37
CA PHE A 23 -8.73 -9.46 1.00
C PHE A 23 -7.71 -8.47 0.47
N HIS A 24 -6.53 -8.95 0.09
CA HIS A 24 -5.48 -8.13 -0.51
C HIS A 24 -5.27 -8.49 -1.97
N LEU A 25 -5.32 -7.50 -2.84
CA LEU A 25 -4.96 -7.62 -4.25
C LEU A 25 -3.71 -6.79 -4.54
N GLY A 26 -2.66 -7.44 -5.01
CA GLY A 26 -1.46 -6.79 -5.49
C GLY A 26 -1.43 -6.65 -7.01
N TYR A 27 -0.78 -5.61 -7.50
CA TYR A 27 -0.28 -5.47 -8.86
C TYR A 27 -1.33 -5.52 -10.00
N PRO A 28 -2.43 -4.74 -9.92
CA PRO A 28 -3.37 -4.63 -11.05
C PRO A 28 -2.69 -4.34 -12.40
N PRO A 29 -1.58 -3.56 -12.49
CA PRO A 29 -0.90 -3.34 -13.76
C PRO A 29 -0.42 -4.61 -14.47
N LEU A 30 -0.22 -5.70 -13.74
CA LEU A 30 0.16 -7.01 -14.29
C LEU A 30 -1.05 -7.88 -14.66
N LEU A 31 -2.26 -7.38 -14.48
CA LEU A 31 -3.53 -8.08 -14.69
C LEU A 31 -4.37 -7.33 -15.76
N PRO A 32 -3.97 -7.41 -17.04
CA PRO A 32 -4.50 -6.55 -18.10
C PRO A 32 -6.02 -6.62 -18.24
N ARG A 33 -6.63 -7.77 -17.95
CA ARG A 33 -8.07 -7.92 -17.96
C ARG A 33 -8.76 -7.09 -16.89
N LEU A 34 -8.20 -7.04 -15.68
CA LEU A 34 -8.79 -6.27 -14.58
C LEU A 34 -8.71 -4.76 -14.80
N ILE A 35 -7.69 -4.27 -15.52
CA ILE A 35 -7.53 -2.84 -15.81
C ILE A 35 -8.21 -2.41 -17.12
N ALA A 36 -8.66 -3.36 -17.95
CA ALA A 36 -9.39 -3.06 -19.17
C ALA A 36 -10.69 -2.31 -18.86
N ASP A 37 -11.20 -1.59 -19.85
CA ASP A 37 -12.43 -0.79 -19.73
C ASP A 37 -12.42 0.14 -18.51
N ASP A 38 -11.31 0.86 -18.35
CA ASP A 38 -11.05 1.77 -17.23
C ASP A 38 -11.24 1.11 -15.84
N GLY A 39 -10.83 -0.15 -15.71
CA GLY A 39 -10.84 -0.90 -14.45
C GLY A 39 -12.21 -1.42 -14.03
N HIS A 40 -13.14 -1.59 -14.95
CA HIS A 40 -14.51 -2.04 -14.63
C HIS A 40 -14.51 -3.40 -13.90
N GLU A 41 -13.77 -4.39 -14.41
CA GLU A 41 -13.71 -5.72 -13.76
C GLU A 41 -12.99 -5.67 -12.40
N LEU A 42 -12.01 -4.81 -12.23
CA LEU A 42 -11.33 -4.57 -10.94
C LEU A 42 -12.29 -3.97 -9.91
N GLU A 43 -13.09 -2.98 -10.32
CA GLU A 43 -14.15 -2.41 -9.48
C GLU A 43 -15.17 -3.47 -9.06
N MET A 44 -15.67 -4.27 -10.03
CA MET A 44 -16.61 -5.36 -9.74
C MET A 44 -16.04 -6.38 -8.75
N LEU A 45 -14.78 -6.76 -8.89
CA LEU A 45 -14.10 -7.68 -7.98
C LEU A 45 -14.09 -7.10 -6.55
N LEU A 46 -13.55 -5.89 -6.39
CA LEU A 46 -13.38 -5.27 -5.06
C LEU A 46 -14.72 -4.91 -4.41
N SER A 47 -15.70 -4.44 -5.19
CA SER A 47 -17.04 -4.16 -4.68
C SER A 47 -17.76 -5.44 -4.23
N SER A 48 -17.57 -6.55 -4.94
CA SER A 48 -18.12 -7.84 -4.53
C SER A 48 -17.51 -8.34 -3.23
N VAL A 49 -16.18 -8.23 -3.08
CA VAL A 49 -15.48 -8.57 -1.83
C VAL A 49 -15.98 -7.71 -0.67
N LYS A 50 -16.08 -6.40 -0.89
CA LYS A 50 -16.58 -5.45 0.13
C LYS A 50 -18.04 -5.74 0.50
N GLY A 51 -18.86 -6.18 -0.46
CA GLY A 51 -20.25 -6.59 -0.26
C GLY A 51 -20.41 -7.80 0.68
N GLU A 52 -19.40 -8.67 0.77
CA GLU A 52 -19.34 -9.79 1.72
C GLU A 52 -18.85 -9.35 3.14
N GLY A 53 -18.60 -8.06 3.35
CA GLY A 53 -18.12 -7.53 4.63
C GLY A 53 -16.63 -7.76 4.91
N VAL A 54 -15.85 -8.09 3.89
CA VAL A 54 -14.40 -8.30 3.99
C VAL A 54 -13.68 -6.99 3.71
N ILE A 55 -12.69 -6.65 4.53
CA ILE A 55 -11.84 -5.48 4.35
C ILE A 55 -11.06 -5.61 3.05
N THR A 56 -11.12 -4.61 2.19
CA THR A 56 -10.42 -4.60 0.90
C THR A 56 -9.10 -3.84 1.00
N SER A 57 -8.06 -4.44 0.48
CA SER A 57 -6.70 -3.88 0.45
C SER A 57 -6.13 -3.97 -0.96
N LEU A 58 -5.53 -2.88 -1.43
CA LEU A 58 -4.98 -2.78 -2.79
C LEU A 58 -3.56 -2.25 -2.74
N ASP A 59 -2.64 -2.94 -3.42
CA ASP A 59 -1.30 -2.43 -3.74
C ASP A 59 -1.13 -2.28 -5.25
N LEU A 60 -0.14 -1.49 -5.66
CA LEU A 60 0.18 -1.26 -7.06
C LEU A 60 1.56 -1.85 -7.40
N SER A 61 1.91 -1.78 -8.67
CA SER A 61 3.28 -1.91 -9.18
C SER A 61 3.50 -0.88 -10.27
N LEU A 62 4.71 -0.39 -10.40
CA LEU A 62 5.03 0.53 -11.49
C LEU A 62 4.89 -0.21 -12.83
N PRO A 63 3.99 0.22 -13.73
CA PRO A 63 3.84 -0.44 -15.03
C PRO A 63 5.00 -0.09 -15.96
N ASP A 64 5.24 -0.94 -16.94
CA ASP A 64 6.06 -0.58 -18.10
C ASP A 64 5.40 0.61 -18.81
N SER A 65 6.12 1.73 -18.90
CA SER A 65 5.61 2.99 -19.43
C SER A 65 5.15 2.91 -20.89
N GLU A 66 5.71 2.01 -21.69
CA GLU A 66 5.39 1.80 -23.10
C GLU A 66 4.34 0.69 -23.31
N GLY A 67 4.09 -0.13 -22.29
CA GLY A 67 3.11 -1.19 -22.30
C GLY A 67 1.67 -0.70 -22.13
N ASN A 68 0.70 -1.57 -22.39
CA ASN A 68 -0.74 -1.26 -22.25
C ASN A 68 -1.09 -0.72 -20.86
N ALA A 69 -0.47 -1.25 -19.81
CA ALA A 69 -0.68 -0.77 -18.45
C ALA A 69 -0.10 0.63 -18.22
N GLY A 70 1.03 0.98 -18.85
CA GLY A 70 1.62 2.32 -18.77
C GLY A 70 0.85 3.39 -19.53
N LEU A 71 0.10 2.99 -20.56
CA LEU A 71 -0.75 3.85 -21.38
C LEU A 71 -2.19 3.92 -20.87
N ALA A 72 -2.56 3.12 -19.87
CA ALA A 72 -3.91 3.11 -19.31
C ALA A 72 -4.26 4.45 -18.61
N ASN A 73 -5.55 4.78 -18.59
CA ASN A 73 -6.04 5.99 -17.92
C ASN A 73 -6.14 5.75 -16.40
N TRP A 74 -4.99 5.68 -15.73
CA TRP A 74 -4.93 5.40 -14.29
C TRP A 74 -5.74 6.36 -13.43
N PRO A 75 -5.78 7.68 -13.67
CA PRO A 75 -6.64 8.56 -12.89
C PRO A 75 -8.12 8.16 -12.94
N ARG A 76 -8.58 7.67 -14.09
CA ARG A 76 -9.96 7.19 -14.25
C ARG A 76 -10.18 5.83 -13.60
N ILE A 77 -9.22 4.91 -13.75
CA ILE A 77 -9.23 3.61 -13.08
C ILE A 77 -9.29 3.80 -11.56
N LEU A 78 -8.38 4.58 -10.99
CA LEU A 78 -8.30 4.81 -9.54
C LEU A 78 -9.57 5.48 -9.00
N LYS A 79 -10.13 6.48 -9.70
CA LYS A 79 -11.39 7.11 -9.30
C LYS A 79 -12.57 6.12 -9.28
N ARG A 80 -12.58 5.14 -10.17
CA ARG A 80 -13.59 4.09 -10.21
C ARG A 80 -13.41 3.06 -9.11
N VAL A 81 -12.19 2.64 -8.85
CA VAL A 81 -11.84 1.48 -8.02
C VAL A 81 -11.74 1.83 -6.53
N LEU A 82 -11.14 2.99 -6.19
CA LEU A 82 -10.84 3.36 -4.80
C LEU A 82 -12.06 3.49 -3.87
N PRO A 83 -13.28 3.82 -4.34
CA PRO A 83 -14.47 3.73 -3.48
C PRO A 83 -14.75 2.32 -2.90
N SER A 84 -14.23 1.28 -3.56
CA SER A 84 -14.34 -0.11 -3.13
C SER A 84 -13.09 -0.62 -2.40
N VAL A 85 -12.15 0.27 -2.04
CA VAL A 85 -10.88 -0.04 -1.36
C VAL A 85 -10.87 0.61 0.01
N ASP A 86 -10.59 -0.17 1.06
CA ASP A 86 -10.51 0.34 2.44
C ASP A 86 -9.07 0.73 2.82
N ILE A 87 -8.07 -0.04 2.36
CA ILE A 87 -6.65 0.18 2.63
C ILE A 87 -5.89 0.28 1.31
N PHE A 88 -5.15 1.38 1.12
CA PHE A 88 -4.40 1.64 -0.12
C PHE A 88 -3.02 2.23 0.19
N LEU A 89 -1.96 1.42 0.03
CA LEU A 89 -0.59 1.76 0.44
C LEU A 89 0.43 1.56 -0.70
N PRO A 90 0.28 2.24 -1.84
CA PRO A 90 1.23 2.15 -2.95
C PRO A 90 2.62 2.72 -2.59
N SER A 91 3.62 2.49 -3.44
CA SER A 91 4.83 3.31 -3.39
C SER A 91 4.56 4.72 -3.92
N ILE A 92 5.37 5.68 -3.50
CA ILE A 92 5.22 7.06 -3.97
C ILE A 92 5.44 7.17 -5.48
N GLU A 93 6.37 6.39 -6.03
CA GLU A 93 6.65 6.35 -7.46
C GLU A 93 5.43 5.88 -8.26
N GLU A 94 4.78 4.81 -7.80
CA GLU A 94 3.59 4.23 -8.43
C GLU A 94 2.44 5.22 -8.47
N ILE A 95 2.10 5.82 -7.33
CA ILE A 95 0.96 6.72 -7.25
C ILE A 95 1.22 8.04 -7.99
N VAL A 96 2.45 8.56 -7.99
CA VAL A 96 2.79 9.75 -8.77
C VAL A 96 2.73 9.44 -10.27
N PHE A 97 3.25 8.31 -10.72
CA PHE A 97 3.12 7.87 -12.13
C PHE A 97 1.65 7.76 -12.55
N MET A 98 0.81 7.14 -11.73
CA MET A 98 -0.56 6.82 -12.10
C MET A 98 -1.54 7.98 -11.88
N PHE A 99 -1.34 8.79 -10.85
CA PHE A 99 -2.30 9.82 -10.44
C PHE A 99 -1.83 11.24 -10.73
N ARG A 100 -0.51 11.42 -10.96
CA ARG A 100 0.17 12.70 -11.19
C ARG A 100 1.18 12.61 -12.36
N LYS A 101 0.77 11.98 -13.47
CA LYS A 101 1.68 11.65 -14.57
C LYS A 101 2.51 12.85 -15.07
N SER A 102 1.92 14.03 -15.16
CA SER A 102 2.65 15.25 -15.54
C SER A 102 3.75 15.64 -14.55
N GLU A 103 3.54 15.42 -13.25
CA GLU A 103 4.58 15.65 -12.24
C GLU A 103 5.68 14.60 -12.36
N TYR A 104 5.31 13.32 -12.56
CA TYR A 104 6.25 12.23 -12.79
C TYR A 104 7.18 12.52 -13.99
N GLU A 105 6.61 12.96 -15.10
CA GLU A 105 7.33 13.32 -16.32
C GLU A 105 8.25 14.54 -16.10
N ASN A 106 7.73 15.60 -15.45
CA ASN A 106 8.51 16.79 -15.12
C ASN A 106 9.68 16.51 -14.19
N TRP A 107 9.57 15.53 -13.32
CA TRP A 107 10.63 15.09 -12.42
C TRP A 107 11.53 13.99 -13.03
N ASN A 108 11.31 13.64 -14.29
CA ASN A 108 12.03 12.57 -15.01
C ASN A 108 12.10 11.26 -14.21
N GLY A 109 11.03 10.90 -13.51
CA GLY A 109 10.96 9.73 -12.65
C GLY A 109 11.77 9.83 -11.34
N ASN A 110 12.45 10.97 -11.08
CA ASN A 110 13.18 11.21 -9.84
C ASN A 110 12.25 11.78 -8.78
N ILE A 111 11.48 10.92 -8.11
CA ILE A 111 10.34 11.30 -7.27
C ILE A 111 10.79 11.80 -5.90
N LEU A 112 11.59 11.02 -5.17
CA LEU A 112 11.90 11.26 -3.76
C LEU A 112 12.45 12.67 -3.43
N PRO A 113 13.34 13.30 -4.23
CA PRO A 113 13.83 14.63 -3.95
C PRO A 113 12.77 15.74 -4.04
N ASN A 114 11.64 15.46 -4.70
CA ASN A 114 10.56 16.42 -4.92
C ASN A 114 9.39 16.24 -3.94
N VAL A 115 9.47 15.21 -3.08
CA VAL A 115 8.40 14.87 -2.13
C VAL A 115 8.66 15.53 -0.78
N THR A 116 7.68 16.28 -0.30
CA THR A 116 7.67 16.89 1.03
C THR A 116 6.53 16.33 1.87
N GLY A 117 6.55 16.56 3.19
CA GLY A 117 5.45 16.18 4.06
C GLY A 117 4.12 16.83 3.65
N ASN A 118 4.17 18.10 3.20
CA ASN A 118 2.98 18.78 2.69
C ASN A 118 2.46 18.16 1.38
N TYR A 119 3.35 17.75 0.49
CA TYR A 119 2.97 17.05 -0.73
C TYR A 119 2.27 15.72 -0.43
N LEU A 120 2.85 14.89 0.46
CA LEU A 120 2.27 13.61 0.86
C LEU A 120 0.91 13.79 1.51
N ARG A 121 0.77 14.77 2.42
CA ARG A 121 -0.50 15.07 3.08
C ARG A 121 -1.60 15.43 2.07
N LYS A 122 -1.29 16.29 1.10
CA LYS A 122 -2.23 16.69 0.06
C LYS A 122 -2.65 15.49 -0.80
N LEU A 123 -1.68 14.71 -1.29
CA LEU A 123 -1.94 13.53 -2.12
C LEU A 123 -2.77 12.48 -1.37
N ALA A 124 -2.43 12.22 -0.11
CA ALA A 124 -3.19 11.30 0.74
C ALA A 124 -4.61 11.78 0.98
N SER A 125 -4.80 13.08 1.24
CA SER A 125 -6.15 13.65 1.41
C SER A 125 -7.02 13.46 0.18
N GLU A 126 -6.47 13.66 -1.03
CA GLU A 126 -7.20 13.43 -2.27
C GLU A 126 -7.59 11.96 -2.46
N ILE A 127 -6.72 11.03 -2.06
CA ILE A 127 -7.02 9.58 -2.09
C ILE A 127 -8.11 9.23 -1.06
N LEU A 128 -8.04 9.77 0.15
CA LEU A 128 -9.07 9.59 1.17
C LEU A 128 -10.42 10.14 0.70
N GLU A 129 -10.46 11.25 -0.04
CA GLU A 129 -11.69 11.79 -0.62
C GLU A 129 -12.33 10.84 -1.66
N LEU A 130 -11.54 9.96 -2.29
CA LEU A 130 -12.05 8.94 -3.21
C LEU A 130 -12.71 7.72 -2.50
N GLY A 131 -12.70 7.66 -1.17
CA GLY A 131 -13.41 6.62 -0.43
C GLY A 131 -12.55 5.73 0.44
N VAL A 132 -11.22 5.73 0.27
CA VAL A 132 -10.27 4.96 1.07
C VAL A 132 -10.32 5.37 2.54
N ALA A 133 -10.24 4.42 3.47
CA ALA A 133 -10.24 4.70 4.91
C ALA A 133 -8.81 4.90 5.46
N VAL A 134 -7.86 4.10 4.96
CA VAL A 134 -6.44 4.12 5.34
C VAL A 134 -5.58 4.21 4.08
N THR A 135 -4.80 5.27 3.95
CA THR A 135 -3.85 5.42 2.84
C THR A 135 -2.46 5.78 3.34
N GLY A 136 -1.47 5.55 2.51
CA GLY A 136 -0.08 5.89 2.82
C GLY A 136 0.83 5.61 1.63
N PHE A 137 2.11 5.97 1.78
CA PHE A 137 3.08 5.83 0.70
C PHE A 137 4.37 5.21 1.19
N LYS A 138 4.77 4.11 0.56
CA LYS A 138 6.10 3.53 0.73
C LYS A 138 7.10 4.48 0.07
N LEU A 139 8.10 4.97 0.83
CA LEU A 139 9.05 6.00 0.41
C LEU A 139 10.48 5.44 0.26
N GLY A 140 10.63 4.13 0.12
CA GLY A 140 11.92 3.45 0.03
C GLY A 140 12.83 3.82 1.21
N VAL A 141 14.00 4.38 0.92
CA VAL A 141 15.01 4.76 1.93
C VAL A 141 14.53 5.85 2.91
N MET A 142 13.45 6.57 2.58
CA MET A 142 12.84 7.57 3.45
C MET A 142 11.77 6.98 4.37
N GLY A 143 11.47 5.68 4.27
CA GLY A 143 10.52 5.01 5.15
C GLY A 143 9.09 4.96 4.62
N PHE A 144 8.12 5.25 5.48
CA PHE A 144 6.70 5.05 5.17
C PHE A 144 5.85 6.18 5.76
N TYR A 145 4.97 6.74 4.96
CA TYR A 145 3.98 7.74 5.35
C TYR A 145 2.60 7.11 5.44
N LEU A 146 1.81 7.49 6.45
CA LEU A 146 0.45 6.99 6.71
C LEU A 146 -0.49 8.14 7.00
N GLN A 147 -1.66 8.10 6.40
CA GLN A 147 -2.79 8.99 6.72
C GLN A 147 -4.10 8.22 6.72
N THR A 148 -4.96 8.52 7.67
CA THR A 148 -6.29 7.91 7.78
C THR A 148 -7.38 8.95 7.68
N THR A 149 -8.59 8.51 7.35
CA THR A 149 -9.74 9.40 7.29
C THR A 149 -10.08 9.98 8.67
N LYS A 150 -10.57 11.22 8.67
CA LYS A 150 -11.12 11.87 9.86
C LYS A 150 -12.58 11.50 10.13
N ASP A 151 -13.20 10.75 9.22
CA ASP A 151 -14.57 10.27 9.36
C ASP A 151 -14.59 8.88 10.04
N PRO A 152 -14.98 8.76 11.31
CA PRO A 152 -14.98 7.49 12.01
C PRO A 152 -15.96 6.47 11.40
N GLN A 153 -17.00 6.92 10.67
CA GLN A 153 -17.94 6.01 10.02
C GLN A 153 -17.25 5.23 8.88
N ARG A 154 -16.29 5.86 8.20
CA ARG A 154 -15.52 5.18 7.15
C ARG A 154 -14.49 4.19 7.71
N LEU A 155 -14.09 4.32 8.98
CA LEU A 155 -13.24 3.35 9.68
C LEU A 155 -14.04 2.16 10.23
N GLN A 156 -15.37 2.23 10.26
CA GLN A 156 -16.23 1.18 10.84
C GLN A 156 -16.01 -0.19 10.17
N VAL A 157 -15.69 -0.21 8.88
CA VAL A 157 -15.37 -1.46 8.14
C VAL A 157 -14.14 -2.17 8.72
N LEU A 158 -13.25 -1.44 9.38
CA LEU A 158 -12.01 -1.95 9.97
C LEU A 158 -12.15 -2.30 11.47
N GLU A 159 -13.32 -2.11 12.10
CA GLU A 159 -13.52 -2.26 13.57
C GLU A 159 -13.07 -3.63 14.12
N SER A 160 -13.12 -4.67 13.28
CA SER A 160 -12.68 -6.02 13.67
C SER A 160 -11.15 -6.15 13.84
N VAL A 161 -10.39 -5.17 13.36
CA VAL A 161 -8.90 -5.21 13.33
C VAL A 161 -8.24 -3.95 13.89
N ILE A 162 -8.99 -2.85 14.12
CA ILE A 162 -8.46 -1.60 14.68
C ILE A 162 -9.33 -1.03 15.80
N ASP A 163 -8.71 -0.20 16.64
CA ASP A 163 -9.40 0.72 17.54
C ASP A 163 -9.69 2.02 16.79
N ILE A 164 -10.96 2.28 16.46
CA ILE A 164 -11.40 3.41 15.64
C ILE A 164 -10.93 4.76 16.21
N GLU A 165 -10.99 4.96 17.54
CA GLU A 165 -10.57 6.21 18.16
C GLU A 165 -9.09 6.50 17.94
N ARG A 166 -8.25 5.46 18.01
CA ARG A 166 -6.80 5.56 17.78
C ARG A 166 -6.43 5.76 16.32
N TRP A 167 -7.26 5.27 15.40
CA TRP A 167 -7.00 5.30 13.97
C TRP A 167 -7.67 6.46 13.24
N CYS A 168 -8.53 7.24 13.91
CA CYS A 168 -9.22 8.38 13.30
C CYS A 168 -8.30 9.60 13.22
N ASP A 169 -8.25 10.25 12.04
CA ASP A 169 -7.48 11.48 11.76
C ASP A 169 -5.97 11.36 12.05
N VAL A 170 -5.40 10.22 11.71
CA VAL A 170 -3.96 9.94 11.88
C VAL A 170 -3.17 10.52 10.71
N ASN A 171 -2.01 11.13 11.01
CA ASN A 171 -1.02 11.56 10.04
C ASN A 171 0.36 11.26 10.63
N LEU A 172 1.06 10.26 10.10
CA LEU A 172 2.31 9.74 10.62
C LEU A 172 3.33 9.51 9.50
N TRP A 173 4.58 9.66 9.85
CA TRP A 173 5.71 9.22 9.07
C TRP A 173 6.69 8.46 9.96
N HIS A 174 7.19 7.35 9.48
CA HIS A 174 8.27 6.60 10.15
C HIS A 174 9.45 6.47 9.18
N PRO A 175 10.68 6.84 9.58
CA PRO A 175 11.87 6.67 8.76
C PRO A 175 12.18 5.19 8.54
N ALA A 176 12.88 4.86 7.45
CA ALA A 176 13.39 3.51 7.24
C ALA A 176 14.41 3.14 8.32
N PHE A 177 14.52 1.85 8.67
CA PHE A 177 15.60 1.36 9.52
C PHE A 177 16.92 1.29 8.74
N SER A 178 18.02 1.52 9.44
CA SER A 178 19.37 1.48 8.87
C SER A 178 19.82 0.03 8.69
N VAL A 179 20.13 -0.35 7.46
CA VAL A 179 20.53 -1.71 7.07
C VAL A 179 21.61 -1.71 5.98
N GLN A 180 22.28 -2.84 5.83
CA GLN A 180 23.09 -3.13 4.64
C GLN A 180 22.17 -3.73 3.58
N VAL A 181 21.93 -2.98 2.50
CA VAL A 181 21.07 -3.42 1.39
C VAL A 181 21.80 -4.44 0.51
N GLN A 182 21.23 -5.63 0.36
CA GLN A 182 21.67 -6.67 -0.57
C GLN A 182 20.77 -6.74 -1.82
N GLY A 183 19.46 -6.46 -1.65
CA GLY A 183 18.48 -6.40 -2.71
C GLY A 183 17.28 -5.56 -2.28
N THR A 184 16.48 -5.10 -3.25
CA THR A 184 15.29 -4.28 -2.96
C THR A 184 13.99 -4.94 -3.40
N THR A 185 14.09 -6.10 -4.06
CA THR A 185 12.92 -6.84 -4.55
C THR A 185 12.05 -7.30 -3.37
N GLY A 186 10.76 -7.03 -3.45
CA GLY A 186 9.79 -7.42 -2.42
C GLY A 186 9.79 -6.56 -1.14
N ALA A 187 10.65 -5.53 -1.04
CA ALA A 187 10.69 -4.67 0.15
C ALA A 187 9.36 -3.95 0.41
N GLY A 188 8.71 -3.47 -0.65
CA GLY A 188 7.39 -2.86 -0.60
C GLY A 188 6.32 -3.84 -0.14
N ASP A 189 6.30 -5.04 -0.74
CA ASP A 189 5.36 -6.12 -0.39
C ASP A 189 5.52 -6.57 1.06
N SER A 190 6.78 -6.73 1.48
CA SER A 190 7.12 -7.11 2.85
C SER A 190 6.67 -6.06 3.85
N ALA A 191 6.88 -4.78 3.56
CA ALA A 191 6.40 -3.68 4.40
C ALA A 191 4.86 -3.65 4.46
N TYR A 192 4.19 -3.85 3.32
CA TYR A 192 2.73 -3.92 3.28
C TYR A 192 2.21 -5.14 4.07
N GLY A 193 2.79 -6.32 3.85
CA GLY A 193 2.44 -7.53 4.60
C GLY A 193 2.64 -7.34 6.11
N GLY A 194 3.74 -6.70 6.52
CA GLY A 194 4.00 -6.31 7.91
C GLY A 194 2.92 -5.39 8.47
N PHE A 195 2.50 -4.39 7.71
CA PHE A 195 1.40 -3.49 8.08
C PHE A 195 0.09 -4.23 8.29
N LEU A 196 -0.34 -5.06 7.33
CA LEU A 196 -1.57 -5.85 7.44
C LEU A 196 -1.52 -6.84 8.62
N THR A 197 -0.36 -7.43 8.88
CA THR A 197 -0.14 -8.31 10.04
C THR A 197 -0.40 -7.56 11.35
N GLU A 198 0.13 -6.34 11.49
CA GLU A 198 -0.08 -5.53 12.69
C GLU A 198 -1.54 -5.07 12.84
N LEU A 199 -2.25 -4.77 11.75
CA LEU A 199 -3.70 -4.54 11.79
C LEU A 199 -4.44 -5.75 12.36
N LEU A 200 -4.13 -6.95 11.85
CA LEU A 200 -4.75 -8.20 12.31
C LEU A 200 -4.47 -8.50 13.80
N HIS A 201 -3.41 -7.92 14.37
CA HIS A 201 -3.07 -8.00 15.79
C HIS A 201 -3.65 -6.84 16.63
N GLY A 202 -4.39 -5.90 16.03
CA GLY A 202 -4.99 -4.76 16.72
C GLY A 202 -3.98 -3.70 17.18
N SER A 203 -2.84 -3.61 16.50
CA SER A 203 -1.78 -2.65 16.83
C SER A 203 -2.22 -1.20 16.60
N SER A 204 -1.58 -0.26 17.31
CA SER A 204 -1.77 1.16 17.07
C SER A 204 -1.22 1.56 15.68
N PRO A 205 -1.68 2.69 15.10
CA PRO A 205 -1.17 3.16 13.80
C PRO A 205 0.35 3.36 13.79
N HIS A 206 0.89 3.87 14.89
CA HIS A 206 2.32 4.10 15.04
C HIS A 206 3.10 2.77 15.04
N GLU A 207 2.61 1.77 15.76
CA GLU A 207 3.25 0.45 15.83
C GLU A 207 3.14 -0.29 14.49
N ALA A 208 1.96 -0.26 13.85
CA ALA A 208 1.76 -0.87 12.55
C ALA A 208 2.73 -0.27 11.49
N LEU A 209 2.89 1.05 11.48
CA LEU A 209 3.82 1.73 10.58
C LEU A 209 5.28 1.40 10.90
N ARG A 210 5.65 1.37 12.18
CA ARG A 210 7.00 1.05 12.66
C ARG A 210 7.41 -0.37 12.25
N ILE A 211 6.56 -1.35 12.51
CA ILE A 211 6.83 -2.75 12.15
C ILE A 211 6.81 -2.96 10.63
N ALA A 212 5.94 -2.28 9.89
CA ALA A 212 5.97 -2.30 8.43
C ALA A 212 7.35 -1.86 7.88
N CYS A 213 7.90 -0.75 8.39
CA CYS A 213 9.25 -0.31 8.04
C CYS A 213 10.32 -1.33 8.43
N ALA A 214 10.17 -1.99 9.59
CA ALA A 214 11.13 -2.99 10.07
C ALA A 214 11.12 -4.25 9.20
N VAL A 215 9.94 -4.75 8.80
CA VAL A 215 9.82 -5.92 7.92
C VAL A 215 10.40 -5.64 6.55
N GLY A 216 10.12 -4.45 5.96
CA GLY A 216 10.75 -4.03 4.71
C GLY A 216 12.27 -3.91 4.82
N ALA A 217 12.77 -3.42 5.97
CA ALA A 217 14.21 -3.32 6.23
C ALA A 217 14.87 -4.70 6.40
N CYS A 218 14.22 -5.66 7.07
CA CYS A 218 14.69 -7.04 7.14
C CYS A 218 14.77 -7.69 5.74
N ASN A 219 13.76 -7.45 4.89
CA ASN A 219 13.74 -8.00 3.54
C ASN A 219 14.97 -7.57 2.72
N VAL A 220 15.31 -6.28 2.72
CA VAL A 220 16.41 -5.77 1.89
C VAL A 220 17.82 -6.22 2.33
N GLU A 221 17.95 -6.88 3.48
CA GLU A 221 19.21 -7.49 3.94
C GLU A 221 19.52 -8.81 3.21
N GLN A 222 18.61 -9.29 2.35
CA GLN A 222 18.79 -10.45 1.49
C GLN A 222 18.60 -10.07 0.02
N SER A 223 19.14 -10.89 -0.88
CA SER A 223 19.10 -10.62 -2.33
C SER A 223 17.77 -11.03 -2.99
N ASP A 224 16.97 -11.84 -2.32
CA ASP A 224 15.67 -12.30 -2.81
C ASP A 224 14.50 -11.61 -2.08
N ALA A 225 13.28 -11.91 -2.52
CA ALA A 225 12.08 -11.21 -2.06
C ALA A 225 11.54 -11.66 -0.68
N VAL A 226 12.02 -12.75 -0.09
CA VAL A 226 11.38 -13.36 1.07
C VAL A 226 12.31 -13.86 2.18
N SER A 227 13.56 -14.23 1.87
CA SER A 227 14.48 -14.84 2.85
C SER A 227 14.83 -13.93 4.02
N GLY A 228 14.70 -12.61 3.86
CA GLY A 228 14.94 -11.62 4.91
C GLY A 228 13.77 -11.45 5.88
N ILE A 229 12.59 -11.98 5.58
CA ILE A 229 11.42 -11.80 6.43
C ILE A 229 11.57 -12.69 7.69
N LEU A 230 11.66 -12.02 8.83
CA LEU A 230 11.75 -12.68 10.14
C LEU A 230 10.35 -12.97 10.70
N HIS A 231 10.29 -13.87 11.67
CA HIS A 231 9.08 -14.06 12.46
C HIS A 231 8.72 -12.73 13.18
N ARG A 232 7.42 -12.45 13.36
CA ARG A 232 6.92 -11.20 13.97
C ARG A 232 7.63 -10.86 15.30
N SER A 233 7.76 -11.85 16.19
CA SER A 233 8.42 -11.66 17.49
C SER A 233 9.91 -11.31 17.38
N GLU A 234 10.61 -11.82 16.38
CA GLU A 234 12.01 -11.51 16.13
C GLU A 234 12.17 -10.09 15.58
N THR A 235 11.29 -9.69 14.66
CA THR A 235 11.26 -8.31 14.15
C THR A 235 10.99 -7.32 15.27
N GLN A 236 10.00 -7.59 16.13
CA GLN A 236 9.68 -6.75 17.29
C GLN A 236 10.86 -6.66 18.26
N ALA A 237 11.46 -7.79 18.61
CA ALA A 237 12.63 -7.83 19.52
C ALA A 237 13.81 -7.02 18.96
N ARG A 238 14.05 -7.08 17.64
CA ARG A 238 15.09 -6.29 16.98
C ARG A 238 14.82 -4.79 17.07
N VAL A 239 13.58 -4.38 16.86
CA VAL A 239 13.16 -2.97 16.99
C VAL A 239 13.27 -2.48 18.43
N GLU A 240 12.84 -3.27 19.42
CA GLU A 240 12.90 -2.98 20.85
C GLU A 240 14.34 -2.90 21.37
N ALA A 241 15.26 -3.65 20.75
CA ALA A 241 16.69 -3.59 21.06
C ALA A 241 17.37 -2.26 20.62
N GLY A 242 16.63 -1.31 20.06
CA GLY A 242 17.13 0.00 19.66
C GLY A 242 17.74 0.02 18.26
N TRP A 243 17.13 -0.70 17.32
CA TRP A 243 17.55 -0.66 15.92
C TRP A 243 17.49 0.76 15.37
N ALA A 244 18.64 1.27 14.90
CA ALA A 244 18.77 2.64 14.41
C ALA A 244 17.96 2.87 13.13
N THR A 245 17.33 4.03 13.03
CA THR A 245 16.65 4.47 11.81
C THR A 245 17.59 5.32 10.93
N SER A 246 17.23 5.47 9.67
CA SER A 246 17.89 6.39 8.74
C SER A 246 17.90 7.81 9.28
N SER A 247 19.00 8.53 9.05
CA SER A 247 19.11 9.97 9.36
C SER A 247 18.37 10.87 8.36
N LEU A 248 17.86 10.30 7.27
CA LEU A 248 17.06 11.04 6.30
C LEU A 248 15.79 11.55 6.96
N LYS A 249 15.45 12.80 6.66
CA LYS A 249 14.22 13.44 7.16
C LYS A 249 13.30 13.71 5.98
N LEU A 250 12.00 13.57 6.23
CA LEU A 250 11.01 14.05 5.29
C LEU A 250 11.01 15.59 5.32
N PRO A 251 11.28 16.28 4.20
CA PRO A 251 11.17 17.74 4.15
C PRO A 251 9.73 18.20 4.46
N GLU A 252 9.60 19.40 5.06
CA GLU A 252 8.28 19.98 5.38
C GLU A 252 7.49 20.43 4.13
#